data_0ce4af0633839f312218e6773687c3a6
#
_entry.id   0ce4af0633839f312218e6773687c3a6
#
_cell.length_a   1.000
_cell.length_b   1.000
_cell.length_c   1.000
_cell.angle_alpha   90.00
_cell.angle_beta   90.00
_cell.angle_gamma   90.00
#
_symmetry.space_group_name_H-M   'P 1'
#
loop_
_entity.id
_entity.type
_entity.pdbx_description
1 polymer ?
#
loop_
_entity_poly.entity_id
_entity_poly.type
_entity_poly.pdbx_seq_one_letter_code
_entity_poly.pdbx_strand_id
1 'polypeptide(L)'
;IVFSIPNNIQNKSLESHLIENKIKYHKGSENNVVSRYLKTAKKFKAKNIIRVTADCPLVDPKMLDQMLHSFKANKIDYLANIKDPFNKHDKYYYPDGFDLEIFTTKCLEKSFKKIKTKYDQEHVTTFIRNSKMFKRQFVKNDVELTSLKLSVNTKKNLNDVKKIYNIFYPKINFSFK
;
A
#
# COMPACT_ATOMS: atom_id res chain seq x y z
N ILE A 1 3.80 2.36 12.60
CA ILE A 1 4.29 2.26 11.21
C ILE A 1 5.62 1.54 11.22
N VAL A 2 5.86 0.68 10.21
CA VAL A 2 7.11 -0.05 10.01
C VAL A 2 7.50 0.01 8.54
N PHE A 3 8.72 0.43 8.24
CA PHE A 3 9.26 0.40 6.89
C PHE A 3 9.83 -1.00 6.58
N SER A 4 9.34 -1.62 5.50
CA SER A 4 9.81 -2.91 5.00
C SER A 4 10.71 -2.68 3.80
N ILE A 5 12.03 -2.59 4.03
CA ILE A 5 13.02 -2.18 3.04
C ILE A 5 13.85 -3.34 2.48
N PRO A 6 14.37 -3.26 1.25
CA PRO A 6 15.30 -4.25 0.72
C PRO A 6 16.60 -4.31 1.54
N ASN A 7 17.18 -5.50 1.62
CA ASN A 7 18.49 -5.69 2.22
C ASN A 7 19.59 -5.60 1.14
N ASN A 8 19.88 -4.38 0.68
CA ASN A 8 20.93 -4.12 -0.28
C ASN A 8 21.69 -2.83 0.05
N ILE A 9 22.85 -2.63 -0.58
CA ILE A 9 23.73 -1.48 -0.34
C ILE A 9 23.11 -0.15 -0.81
N GLN A 10 22.25 -0.19 -1.83
CA GLN A 10 21.64 1.00 -2.42
C GLN A 10 20.64 1.67 -1.45
N ASN A 11 20.12 0.91 -0.49
CA ASN A 11 19.21 1.42 0.54
C ASN A 11 19.89 1.90 1.83
N LYS A 12 21.21 2.04 1.86
CA LYS A 12 21.92 2.52 3.06
C LYS A 12 21.52 3.93 3.48
N SER A 13 21.33 4.84 2.53
CA SER A 13 20.88 6.21 2.84
C SER A 13 19.49 6.23 3.45
N LEU A 14 18.58 5.41 2.94
CA LEU A 14 17.23 5.24 3.51
C LEU A 14 17.32 4.63 4.92
N GLU A 15 18.13 3.59 5.10
CA GLU A 15 18.35 2.95 6.41
C GLU A 15 18.88 3.96 7.44
N SER A 16 19.90 4.75 7.09
CA SER A 16 20.46 5.81 7.95
C SER A 16 19.36 6.81 8.34
N HIS A 17 18.59 7.29 7.37
CA HIS A 17 17.49 8.22 7.62
C HIS A 17 16.44 7.63 8.59
N LEU A 18 16.08 6.35 8.44
CA LEU A 18 15.13 5.68 9.34
C LEU A 18 15.69 5.58 10.76
N ILE A 19 17.00 5.28 10.92
CA ILE A 19 17.68 5.20 12.21
C ILE A 19 17.70 6.58 12.89
N GLU A 20 18.16 7.61 12.19
CA GLU A 20 18.25 8.99 12.69
C GLU A 20 16.90 9.51 13.19
N ASN A 21 15.81 9.15 12.49
CA ASN A 21 14.45 9.55 12.85
C ASN A 21 13.75 8.55 13.78
N LYS A 22 14.44 7.53 14.31
CA LYS A 22 13.89 6.50 15.21
C LYS A 22 12.67 5.78 14.64
N ILE A 23 12.63 5.62 13.31
CA ILE A 23 11.53 4.96 12.59
C ILE A 23 11.79 3.46 12.55
N LYS A 24 10.78 2.66 12.92
CA LYS A 24 10.89 1.20 12.89
C LYS A 24 11.00 0.68 11.47
N TYR A 25 11.93 -0.23 11.23
CA TYR A 25 12.10 -0.88 9.92
C TYR A 25 12.49 -2.35 10.04
N HIS A 26 12.35 -3.07 8.94
CA HIS A 26 12.79 -4.45 8.78
C HIS A 26 13.38 -4.65 7.38
N LYS A 27 14.53 -5.30 7.31
CA LYS A 27 15.23 -5.60 6.05
C LYS A 27 14.88 -7.00 5.57
N GLY A 28 14.68 -7.16 4.27
CA GLY A 28 14.36 -8.45 3.67
C GLY A 28 14.67 -8.51 2.19
N SER A 29 14.17 -9.55 1.51
CA SER A 29 14.44 -9.79 0.08
C SER A 29 14.07 -8.57 -0.77
N GLU A 30 14.92 -8.24 -1.73
CA GLU A 30 14.64 -7.24 -2.74
C GLU A 30 13.60 -7.73 -3.74
N ASN A 31 13.82 -8.90 -4.32
CA ASN A 31 12.99 -9.45 -5.41
C ASN A 31 11.73 -10.16 -4.91
N ASN A 32 11.77 -10.77 -3.71
CA ASN A 32 10.60 -11.42 -3.14
C ASN A 32 9.98 -10.52 -2.05
N VAL A 33 9.23 -9.51 -2.53
CA VAL A 33 8.59 -8.50 -1.68
C VAL A 33 7.52 -9.12 -0.78
N VAL A 34 6.77 -10.12 -1.27
CA VAL A 34 5.80 -10.87 -0.43
C VAL A 34 6.49 -11.49 0.78
N SER A 35 7.63 -12.17 0.57
CA SER A 35 8.42 -12.76 1.67
C SER A 35 8.88 -11.69 2.66
N ARG A 36 9.30 -10.52 2.17
CA ARG A 36 9.72 -9.39 3.00
C ARG A 36 8.57 -8.87 3.87
N TYR A 37 7.38 -8.66 3.28
CA TYR A 37 6.18 -8.26 4.02
C TYR A 37 5.78 -9.30 5.08
N LEU A 38 5.77 -10.58 4.70
CA LEU A 38 5.41 -11.67 5.62
C LEU A 38 6.37 -11.76 6.81
N LYS A 39 7.69 -11.68 6.56
CA LYS A 39 8.70 -11.67 7.62
C LYS A 39 8.57 -10.44 8.52
N THR A 40 8.29 -9.27 7.93
CA THR A 40 8.01 -8.03 8.68
C THR A 40 6.79 -8.20 9.57
N ALA A 41 5.67 -8.68 9.02
CA ALA A 41 4.44 -8.90 9.79
C ALA A 41 4.65 -9.87 10.96
N LYS A 42 5.39 -10.96 10.74
CA LYS A 42 5.73 -11.93 11.80
C LYS A 42 6.61 -11.31 12.89
N LYS A 43 7.66 -10.59 12.51
CA LYS A 43 8.55 -9.92 13.46
C LYS A 43 7.80 -8.97 14.38
N PHE A 44 6.85 -8.22 13.85
CA PHE A 44 6.05 -7.24 14.60
C PHE A 44 4.70 -7.81 15.09
N LYS A 45 4.47 -9.13 14.99
CA LYS A 45 3.27 -9.83 15.44
C LYS A 45 1.97 -9.20 14.93
N ALA A 46 2.00 -8.68 13.69
CA ALA A 46 0.86 -8.02 13.07
C ALA A 46 -0.20 -9.07 12.66
N LYS A 47 -1.45 -8.87 13.10
CA LYS A 47 -2.60 -9.66 12.66
C LYS A 47 -3.15 -9.16 11.33
N ASN A 48 -3.15 -7.85 11.14
CA ASN A 48 -3.57 -7.15 9.94
C ASN A 48 -2.43 -6.28 9.43
N ILE A 49 -2.36 -6.15 8.12
CA ILE A 49 -1.36 -5.35 7.42
C ILE A 49 -2.08 -4.24 6.68
N ILE A 50 -1.65 -3.02 6.88
CA ILE A 50 -2.00 -1.87 6.04
C ILE A 50 -0.79 -1.61 5.17
N ARG A 51 -0.96 -1.77 3.85
CA ARG A 51 0.09 -1.56 2.87
C ARG A 51 -0.08 -0.22 2.19
N VAL A 52 0.94 0.61 2.34
CA VAL A 52 1.15 1.83 1.57
C VAL A 52 2.49 1.70 0.88
N THR A 53 2.57 1.98 -0.41
CA THR A 53 3.82 1.99 -1.15
C THR A 53 4.51 3.35 -0.99
N ALA A 54 5.83 3.37 -1.04
CA ALA A 54 6.62 4.58 -0.75
C ALA A 54 6.46 5.68 -1.81
N ASP A 55 5.95 5.33 -2.97
CA ASP A 55 5.62 6.24 -4.08
C ASP A 55 4.22 6.87 -3.96
N CYS A 56 3.46 6.55 -2.91
CA CYS A 56 2.12 7.07 -2.63
C CYS A 56 2.12 8.03 -1.42
N PRO A 57 2.78 9.21 -1.48
CA PRO A 57 2.91 10.09 -0.32
C PRO A 57 1.62 10.83 0.04
N LEU A 58 0.60 10.83 -0.83
CA LEU A 58 -0.66 11.56 -0.65
C LEU A 58 -1.79 10.69 -0.09
N VAL A 59 -1.49 9.55 0.52
CA VAL A 59 -2.51 8.71 1.15
C VAL A 59 -3.30 9.49 2.19
N ASP A 60 -4.63 9.50 2.03
CA ASP A 60 -5.56 10.23 2.89
C ASP A 60 -5.76 9.50 4.24
N PRO A 61 -5.43 10.14 5.38
CA PRO A 61 -5.62 9.55 6.69
C PRO A 61 -7.10 9.24 7.01
N LYS A 62 -8.04 10.07 6.57
CA LYS A 62 -9.48 9.84 6.81
C LYS A 62 -9.98 8.63 6.02
N MET A 63 -9.53 8.49 4.77
CA MET A 63 -9.81 7.30 3.96
C MET A 63 -9.26 6.03 4.62
N LEU A 64 -8.04 6.09 5.15
CA LEU A 64 -7.43 4.99 5.89
C LEU A 64 -8.30 4.55 7.07
N ASP A 65 -8.76 5.51 7.88
CA ASP A 65 -9.59 5.22 9.06
C ASP A 65 -10.94 4.59 8.65
N GLN A 66 -11.59 5.13 7.61
CA GLN A 66 -12.84 4.59 7.06
C GLN A 66 -12.66 3.16 6.53
N MET A 67 -11.60 2.92 5.77
CA MET A 67 -11.27 1.59 5.25
C MET A 67 -10.96 0.60 6.38
N LEU A 68 -10.22 1.02 7.39
CA LEU A 68 -9.92 0.17 8.54
C LEU A 68 -11.17 -0.22 9.34
N HIS A 69 -12.09 0.72 9.51
CA HIS A 69 -13.40 0.46 10.14
C HIS A 69 -14.20 -0.56 9.32
N SER A 70 -14.34 -0.34 8.02
CA SER A 70 -15.03 -1.24 7.09
C SER A 70 -14.40 -2.64 7.08
N PHE A 71 -13.08 -2.73 7.03
CA PHE A 71 -12.34 -4.00 7.05
C PHE A 71 -12.66 -4.83 8.30
N LYS A 72 -12.69 -4.19 9.46
CA LYS A 72 -13.01 -4.87 10.73
C LYS A 72 -14.46 -5.31 10.80
N ALA A 73 -15.40 -4.45 10.38
CA ALA A 73 -16.84 -4.73 10.43
C ALA A 73 -17.26 -5.89 9.51
N ASN A 74 -16.71 -5.97 8.30
CA ASN A 74 -17.15 -6.91 7.26
C ASN A 74 -16.45 -8.28 7.32
N LYS A 75 -15.50 -8.49 8.22
CA LYS A 75 -14.75 -9.75 8.37
C LYS A 75 -14.23 -10.28 7.02
N ILE A 76 -13.57 -9.41 6.24
CA ILE A 76 -12.99 -9.69 4.93
C ILE A 76 -11.50 -9.99 5.03
N ASP A 77 -10.95 -10.67 4.02
CA ASP A 77 -9.53 -11.01 3.96
C ASP A 77 -8.68 -9.89 3.36
N TYR A 78 -9.30 -9.09 2.46
CA TYR A 78 -8.63 -8.05 1.70
C TYR A 78 -9.58 -6.90 1.37
N LEU A 79 -9.13 -5.68 1.57
CA LEU A 79 -9.80 -4.43 1.20
C LEU A 79 -8.80 -3.50 0.52
N ALA A 80 -9.20 -2.88 -0.59
CA ALA A 80 -8.37 -1.89 -1.28
C ALA A 80 -9.22 -0.81 -1.94
N ASN A 81 -8.62 0.35 -2.20
CA ASN A 81 -9.20 1.44 -2.97
C ASN A 81 -8.72 1.49 -4.43
N ILE A 82 -8.06 0.45 -4.86
CA ILE A 82 -7.59 0.27 -6.24
C ILE A 82 -8.66 -0.39 -7.11
N LYS A 83 -8.43 -0.41 -8.42
CA LYS A 83 -9.37 -1.01 -9.39
C LYS A 83 -9.61 -2.50 -9.13
N ASP A 84 -10.90 -2.90 -9.09
CA ASP A 84 -11.29 -4.30 -9.02
C ASP A 84 -10.95 -5.01 -10.34
N PRO A 85 -10.09 -6.05 -10.33
CA PRO A 85 -9.72 -6.79 -11.55
C PRO A 85 -10.89 -7.51 -12.21
N PHE A 86 -11.98 -7.76 -11.48
CA PHE A 86 -13.18 -8.42 -11.99
C PHE A 86 -14.27 -7.44 -12.48
N ASN A 87 -14.10 -6.14 -12.20
CA ASN A 87 -14.97 -5.09 -12.69
C ASN A 87 -14.23 -4.08 -13.56
N LYS A 88 -13.88 -4.49 -14.77
CA LYS A 88 -13.04 -3.70 -15.69
C LYS A 88 -13.71 -2.42 -16.21
N HIS A 89 -15.03 -2.36 -16.18
CA HIS A 89 -15.82 -1.24 -16.70
C HIS A 89 -16.05 -0.12 -15.69
N ASP A 90 -15.76 -0.37 -14.43
CA ASP A 90 -15.89 0.63 -13.38
C ASP A 90 -14.77 1.67 -13.48
N LYS A 91 -15.12 2.95 -13.43
CA LYS A 91 -14.20 4.08 -13.54
C LYS A 91 -14.10 4.89 -12.25
N TYR A 92 -14.92 4.59 -11.26
CA TYR A 92 -15.00 5.34 -10.00
C TYR A 92 -14.01 4.79 -8.96
N TYR A 93 -12.72 4.93 -9.27
CA TYR A 93 -11.63 4.56 -8.36
C TYR A 93 -10.82 5.79 -7.98
N TYR A 94 -10.03 5.64 -6.92
CA TYR A 94 -9.10 6.67 -6.49
C TYR A 94 -7.96 6.84 -7.49
N PRO A 95 -7.33 8.05 -7.54
CA PRO A 95 -6.19 8.27 -8.42
C PRO A 95 -5.01 7.39 -8.04
N ASP A 96 -4.17 7.08 -9.03
CA ASP A 96 -2.86 6.48 -8.80
C ASP A 96 -2.02 7.36 -7.86
N GLY A 97 -1.44 6.78 -6.83
CA GLY A 97 -0.74 7.50 -5.75
C GLY A 97 -1.54 7.65 -4.45
N PHE A 98 -2.79 7.15 -4.42
CA PHE A 98 -3.61 7.04 -3.21
C PHE A 98 -3.79 5.58 -2.77
N ASP A 99 -3.01 4.67 -3.33
CA ASP A 99 -3.17 3.23 -3.18
C ASP A 99 -3.03 2.81 -1.72
N LEU A 100 -4.09 2.20 -1.21
CA LEU A 100 -4.20 1.70 0.14
C LEU A 100 -4.79 0.29 0.12
N GLU A 101 -4.09 -0.63 0.75
CA GLU A 101 -4.53 -2.02 0.84
C GLU A 101 -4.50 -2.50 2.29
N ILE A 102 -5.57 -3.17 2.73
CA ILE A 102 -5.67 -3.75 4.07
C ILE A 102 -5.95 -5.24 3.93
N PHE A 103 -5.16 -6.08 4.56
CA PHE A 103 -5.34 -7.54 4.51
C PHE A 103 -4.82 -8.23 5.77
N THR A 104 -5.31 -9.44 6.02
CA THR A 104 -4.85 -10.21 7.17
C THR A 104 -3.49 -10.86 6.89
N THR A 105 -2.67 -11.03 7.92
CA THR A 105 -1.42 -11.81 7.80
C THR A 105 -1.70 -13.24 7.36
N LYS A 106 -2.80 -13.85 7.81
CA LYS A 106 -3.24 -15.19 7.35
C LYS A 106 -3.53 -15.22 5.85
N CYS A 107 -4.15 -14.16 5.30
CA CYS A 107 -4.37 -14.04 3.87
C CYS A 107 -3.04 -14.02 3.11
N LEU A 108 -2.08 -13.20 3.56
CA LEU A 108 -0.75 -13.13 2.96
C LEU A 108 0.00 -14.47 3.05
N GLU A 109 -0.09 -15.18 4.17
CA GLU A 109 0.52 -16.51 4.33
C GLU A 109 -0.06 -17.55 3.36
N LYS A 110 -1.39 -17.57 3.21
CA LYS A 110 -2.06 -18.46 2.24
C LYS A 110 -1.65 -18.11 0.80
N SER A 111 -1.60 -16.83 0.48
CA SER A 111 -1.14 -16.32 -0.82
C SER A 111 0.30 -16.75 -1.10
N PHE A 112 1.21 -16.52 -0.16
CA PHE A 112 2.64 -16.84 -0.29
C PHE A 112 2.88 -18.31 -0.66
N LYS A 113 2.11 -19.24 -0.09
CA LYS A 113 2.20 -20.69 -0.40
C LYS A 113 1.73 -21.04 -1.82
N LYS A 114 0.98 -20.17 -2.48
CA LYS A 114 0.37 -20.40 -3.81
C LYS A 114 1.06 -19.61 -4.94
N ILE A 115 1.77 -18.55 -4.61
CA ILE A 115 2.50 -17.71 -5.56
C ILE A 115 3.59 -18.54 -6.25
N LYS A 116 3.59 -18.49 -7.60
CA LYS A 116 4.57 -19.18 -8.45
C LYS A 116 5.37 -18.22 -9.33
N THR A 117 4.85 -17.02 -9.62
CA THR A 117 5.46 -16.09 -10.54
C THR A 117 6.33 -15.06 -9.84
N LYS A 118 7.38 -14.57 -10.52
CA LYS A 118 8.19 -13.43 -10.03
C LYS A 118 7.33 -12.17 -9.91
N TYR A 119 6.39 -11.97 -10.82
CA TYR A 119 5.46 -10.85 -10.80
C TYR A 119 4.63 -10.82 -9.50
N ASP A 120 4.03 -11.94 -9.10
CA ASP A 120 3.29 -12.00 -7.84
C ASP A 120 4.19 -11.85 -6.61
N GLN A 121 5.44 -12.32 -6.68
CA GLN A 121 6.42 -12.12 -5.59
C GLN A 121 6.78 -10.66 -5.40
N GLU A 122 6.84 -9.88 -6.46
CA GLU A 122 7.15 -8.45 -6.45
C GLU A 122 5.94 -7.61 -6.02
N HIS A 123 4.77 -7.88 -6.59
CA HIS A 123 3.57 -7.05 -6.41
C HIS A 123 2.69 -7.41 -5.20
N VAL A 124 3.15 -8.26 -4.32
CA VAL A 124 2.62 -8.61 -2.98
C VAL A 124 1.17 -9.11 -2.98
N THR A 125 0.24 -8.32 -3.48
CA THR A 125 -1.21 -8.55 -3.37
C THR A 125 -1.88 -9.00 -4.66
N THR A 126 -1.14 -9.08 -5.77
CA THR A 126 -1.69 -9.45 -7.09
C THR A 126 -2.39 -10.80 -7.06
N PHE A 127 -1.79 -11.81 -6.43
CA PHE A 127 -2.43 -13.11 -6.26
C PHE A 127 -3.72 -13.00 -5.41
N ILE A 128 -3.70 -12.21 -4.34
CA ILE A 128 -4.84 -12.04 -3.44
C ILE A 128 -6.01 -11.43 -4.20
N ARG A 129 -5.79 -10.30 -4.89
CA ARG A 129 -6.85 -9.58 -5.60
C ARG A 129 -7.39 -10.31 -6.83
N ASN A 130 -6.60 -11.18 -7.46
CA ASN A 130 -7.04 -11.98 -8.61
C ASN A 130 -7.61 -13.36 -8.24
N SER A 131 -7.59 -13.76 -6.96
CA SER A 131 -8.01 -15.07 -6.52
C SER A 131 -9.40 -15.06 -5.88
N LYS A 132 -10.27 -15.98 -6.27
CA LYS A 132 -11.58 -16.22 -5.62
C LYS A 132 -11.47 -16.88 -4.24
N MET A 133 -10.27 -17.28 -3.80
CA MET A 133 -10.03 -17.88 -2.49
C MET A 133 -10.26 -16.94 -1.30
N PHE A 134 -10.22 -15.64 -1.54
CA PHE A 134 -10.25 -14.63 -0.50
C PHE A 134 -11.53 -13.81 -0.58
N LYS A 135 -12.09 -13.47 0.59
CA LYS A 135 -13.20 -12.52 0.67
C LYS A 135 -12.65 -11.10 0.50
N ARG A 136 -12.92 -10.50 -0.65
CA ARG A 136 -12.35 -9.22 -1.07
C ARG A 136 -13.42 -8.16 -1.22
N GLN A 137 -13.04 -6.92 -0.96
CA GLN A 137 -13.86 -5.75 -1.22
C GLN A 137 -12.98 -4.64 -1.81
N PHE A 138 -13.55 -3.85 -2.71
CA PHE A 138 -12.89 -2.71 -3.33
C PHE A 138 -13.71 -1.46 -3.04
N VAL A 139 -13.04 -0.43 -2.52
CA VAL A 139 -13.66 0.86 -2.21
C VAL A 139 -13.66 1.72 -3.46
N LYS A 140 -14.83 2.27 -3.77
CA LYS A 140 -15.00 3.17 -4.91
C LYS A 140 -14.95 4.63 -4.45
N ASN A 141 -14.59 5.49 -5.37
CA ASN A 141 -14.75 6.93 -5.22
C ASN A 141 -16.11 7.36 -5.79
N ASP A 142 -16.58 8.54 -5.40
CA ASP A 142 -17.83 9.12 -5.92
C ASP A 142 -17.60 9.87 -7.26
N VAL A 143 -16.33 10.16 -7.58
CA VAL A 143 -15.92 10.92 -8.76
C VAL A 143 -14.91 10.12 -9.57
N GLU A 144 -14.94 10.21 -10.90
CA GLU A 144 -13.93 9.62 -11.77
C GLU A 144 -12.64 10.43 -11.73
N LEU A 145 -11.60 9.88 -11.11
CA LEU A 145 -10.27 10.50 -10.98
C LEU A 145 -9.14 9.59 -11.44
N THR A 146 -9.46 8.52 -12.14
CA THR A 146 -8.50 7.49 -12.58
C THR A 146 -7.48 8.00 -13.60
N SER A 147 -7.73 9.16 -14.23
CA SER A 147 -6.79 9.83 -15.13
C SER A 147 -5.65 10.54 -14.38
N LEU A 148 -5.84 10.88 -13.11
CA LEU A 148 -4.82 11.54 -12.31
C LEU A 148 -3.74 10.55 -11.87
N LYS A 149 -2.47 10.95 -12.05
CA LYS A 149 -1.28 10.20 -11.62
C LYS A 149 -0.53 11.03 -10.60
N LEU A 150 -0.64 10.65 -9.33
CA LEU A 150 -0.07 11.35 -8.18
C LEU A 150 0.98 10.49 -7.44
N SER A 151 1.31 9.32 -8.00
CA SER A 151 2.45 8.51 -7.54
C SER A 151 3.78 9.15 -7.93
N VAL A 152 4.80 9.02 -7.06
CA VAL A 152 6.12 9.62 -7.25
C VAL A 152 7.07 8.63 -7.93
N ASN A 153 7.08 8.63 -9.27
CA ASN A 153 7.97 7.78 -10.07
C ASN A 153 9.12 8.56 -10.73
N THR A 154 9.02 9.90 -10.79
CA THR A 154 9.99 10.78 -11.44
C THR A 154 10.24 12.04 -10.60
N LYS A 155 11.33 12.78 -10.91
CA LYS A 155 11.58 14.11 -10.31
C LYS A 155 10.43 15.08 -10.55
N LYS A 156 9.78 15.02 -11.70
CA LYS A 156 8.60 15.83 -12.02
C LYS A 156 7.46 15.50 -11.04
N ASN A 157 7.13 14.23 -10.86
CA ASN A 157 6.07 13.83 -9.91
C ASN A 157 6.39 14.30 -8.48
N LEU A 158 7.65 14.17 -8.05
CA LEU A 158 8.06 14.68 -6.75
C LEU A 158 7.83 16.20 -6.61
N ASN A 159 8.15 16.96 -7.65
CA ASN A 159 7.93 18.40 -7.62
C ASN A 159 6.43 18.76 -7.59
N ASP A 160 5.60 18.02 -8.30
CA ASP A 160 4.15 18.23 -8.29
C ASP A 160 3.55 17.89 -6.91
N VAL A 161 3.98 16.80 -6.29
CA VAL A 161 3.59 16.48 -4.90
C VAL A 161 4.06 17.55 -3.91
N LYS A 162 5.29 18.07 -4.06
CA LYS A 162 5.79 19.17 -3.22
C LYS A 162 4.92 20.43 -3.33
N LYS A 163 4.45 20.77 -4.55
CA LYS A 163 3.53 21.91 -4.73
C LYS A 163 2.21 21.68 -3.97
N ILE A 164 1.66 20.45 -4.03
CA ILE A 164 0.44 20.12 -3.28
C ILE A 164 0.67 20.30 -1.78
N TYR A 165 1.76 19.75 -1.23
CA TYR A 165 2.10 19.96 0.18
C TYR A 165 2.25 21.43 0.56
N ASN A 166 2.88 22.23 -0.28
CA ASN A 166 3.08 23.67 -0.03
C ASN A 166 1.77 24.46 0.01
N ILE A 167 0.74 24.06 -0.76
CA ILE A 167 -0.59 24.68 -0.73
C ILE A 167 -1.25 24.47 0.65
N PHE A 168 -1.05 23.31 1.25
CA PHE A 168 -1.68 22.95 2.52
C PHE A 168 -0.82 23.28 3.76
N TYR A 169 0.48 23.56 3.57
CA TYR A 169 1.38 23.87 4.69
C TYR A 169 0.84 25.05 5.53
N PRO A 170 0.88 25.00 6.88
CA PRO A 170 1.54 23.97 7.71
C PRO A 170 0.70 22.71 8.00
N LYS A 171 -0.49 22.55 7.43
CA LYS A 171 -1.29 21.34 7.60
C LYS A 171 -0.67 20.19 6.80
N ILE A 172 -0.13 19.20 7.49
CA ILE A 172 0.41 17.97 6.88
C ILE A 172 -0.65 16.85 6.80
N ASN A 173 -1.77 16.99 7.52
CA ASN A 173 -2.90 16.06 7.54
C ASN A 173 -4.08 16.69 6.78
N PHE A 174 -4.03 16.66 5.47
CA PHE A 174 -5.13 17.08 4.63
C PHE A 174 -5.86 15.86 4.06
N SER A 175 -7.16 16.02 3.82
CA SER A 175 -7.99 14.99 3.22
C SER A 175 -8.15 15.26 1.73
N PHE A 176 -8.39 14.18 0.98
CA PHE A 176 -8.72 14.22 -0.44
C PHE A 176 -10.08 14.93 -0.71
N LYS A 177 -10.98 14.97 0.27
CA LYS A 177 -12.28 15.66 0.24
C LYS A 177 -12.25 16.92 1.10
#